data_16f3d46be9cc70b4f4efd08a4a661872
#
_entry.id   16f3d46be9cc70b4f4efd08a4a661872
#
_cell.length_a   1.000
_cell.length_b   1.000
_cell.length_c   1.000
_cell.angle_alpha   90.00
_cell.angle_beta   90.00
_cell.angle_gamma   90.00
#
_symmetry.space_group_name_H-M   'P 1'
#
loop_
_entity.id
_entity.type
_entity.pdbx_description
1 polymer ?
#
loop_
_entity_poly.entity_id
_entity_poly.type
_entity_poly.pdbx_seq_one_letter_code
_entity_poly.pdbx_strand_id
1 'polypeptide(L)'
;MYAVFATGGKQYRATTGDILKIEKLDAEKGASVKLDQVLMVGEGEDVKVGTPYLKGGTVTATVVEHGRGTKIRVLKFKRRKHHMKQMGHRQDYTRIEITGIAASAPKKKAAKPKVEKKPEAPAPEVEAKSETE
;
A
#
# COMPACT_ATOMS: atom_id res chain seq x y z
N MET A 1 2.91 6.71 -17.60
CA MET A 1 2.00 7.12 -16.51
C MET A 1 2.81 7.47 -15.27
N TYR A 2 2.58 8.62 -14.64
CA TYR A 2 3.21 9.02 -13.38
C TYR A 2 2.16 9.47 -12.37
N ALA A 3 2.48 9.39 -11.10
CA ALA A 3 1.62 9.89 -10.02
C ALA A 3 2.40 10.82 -9.08
N VAL A 4 1.71 11.81 -8.55
CA VAL A 4 2.17 12.62 -7.42
C VAL A 4 1.31 12.28 -6.23
N PHE A 5 1.92 11.81 -5.15
CA PHE A 5 1.25 11.40 -3.93
C PHE A 5 1.95 11.97 -2.70
N ALA A 6 1.21 12.08 -1.61
CA ALA A 6 1.71 12.55 -0.33
C ALA A 6 1.85 11.39 0.65
N THR A 7 2.97 11.34 1.36
CA THR A 7 3.17 10.40 2.47
C THR A 7 4.22 10.95 3.45
N GLY A 8 4.03 10.72 4.74
CA GLY A 8 4.97 11.21 5.77
C GLY A 8 5.18 12.73 5.76
N GLY A 9 4.17 13.52 5.34
CA GLY A 9 4.26 14.97 5.25
C GLY A 9 5.07 15.50 4.06
N LYS A 10 5.46 14.63 3.12
CA LYS A 10 6.20 14.97 1.89
C LYS A 10 5.45 14.53 0.65
N GLN A 11 5.73 15.18 -0.46
CA GLN A 11 5.17 14.83 -1.76
C GLN A 11 6.24 14.16 -2.62
N TYR A 12 5.84 13.14 -3.34
CA TYR A 12 6.71 12.34 -4.20
C TYR A 12 6.07 12.22 -5.58
N ARG A 13 6.88 12.36 -6.61
CA ARG A 13 6.53 12.03 -7.98
C ARG A 13 7.17 10.68 -8.32
N ALA A 14 6.38 9.75 -8.83
CA ALA A 14 6.86 8.41 -9.18
C ALA A 14 6.21 7.86 -10.43
N THR A 15 6.94 7.01 -11.11
CA THR A 15 6.49 6.14 -12.17
C THR A 15 6.46 4.68 -11.70
N THR A 16 5.78 3.82 -12.43
CA THR A 16 5.79 2.38 -12.13
C THR A 16 7.20 1.82 -12.31
N GLY A 17 7.69 1.07 -11.32
CA GLY A 17 9.04 0.53 -11.27
C GLY A 17 10.07 1.41 -10.53
N ASP A 18 9.69 2.62 -10.11
CA ASP A 18 10.59 3.49 -9.34
C ASP A 18 10.77 3.00 -7.91
N ILE A 19 12.00 3.11 -7.42
CA ILE A 19 12.34 2.86 -6.01
C ILE A 19 12.50 4.19 -5.30
N LEU A 20 11.63 4.44 -4.32
CA LEU A 20 11.61 5.69 -3.56
C LEU A 20 11.96 5.45 -2.09
N LYS A 21 12.65 6.44 -1.54
CA LYS A 21 12.93 6.53 -0.10
C LYS A 21 11.92 7.48 0.53
N ILE A 22 11.05 6.93 1.37
CA ILE A 22 10.01 7.67 2.10
C ILE A 22 10.23 7.63 3.60
N GLU A 23 9.44 8.38 4.35
CA GLU A 23 9.43 8.28 5.82
C GLU A 23 9.01 6.87 6.25
N LYS A 24 9.42 6.46 7.45
CA LYS A 24 9.14 5.13 7.98
C LYS A 24 7.65 4.80 7.93
N LEU A 25 7.35 3.64 7.35
CA LEU A 25 6.02 3.03 7.37
C LEU A 25 6.02 1.83 8.32
N ASP A 26 4.90 1.61 9.00
CA ASP A 26 4.68 0.44 9.86
C ASP A 26 4.11 -0.71 9.02
N ALA A 27 4.95 -1.24 8.14
CA ALA A 27 4.64 -2.37 7.27
C ALA A 27 5.85 -3.29 7.21
N GLU A 28 5.66 -4.58 7.06
CA GLU A 28 6.75 -5.54 6.97
C GLU A 28 7.46 -5.47 5.61
N LYS A 29 8.72 -5.91 5.60
CA LYS A 29 9.49 -6.05 4.36
C LYS A 29 8.80 -7.07 3.43
N GLY A 30 8.61 -6.68 2.16
CA GLY A 30 7.87 -7.47 1.16
C GLY A 30 6.35 -7.24 1.18
N ALA A 31 5.81 -6.51 2.14
CA ALA A 31 4.39 -6.20 2.18
C ALA A 31 3.99 -5.21 1.09
N SER A 32 2.78 -5.39 0.55
CA SER A 32 2.18 -4.44 -0.38
C SER A 32 1.44 -3.36 0.40
N VAL A 33 1.77 -2.11 0.14
CA VAL A 33 1.18 -0.92 0.76
C VAL A 33 0.40 -0.13 -0.27
N LYS A 34 -0.79 0.33 0.10
CA LYS A 34 -1.62 1.24 -0.70
C LYS A 34 -1.50 2.65 -0.17
N LEU A 35 -1.18 3.58 -1.05
CA LEU A 35 -1.06 5.01 -0.77
C LEU A 35 -2.24 5.72 -1.42
N ASP A 36 -3.19 6.19 -0.61
CA ASP A 36 -4.46 6.75 -1.08
C ASP A 36 -4.42 8.27 -1.26
N GLN A 37 -3.40 8.95 -0.71
CA GLN A 37 -3.26 10.40 -0.81
C GLN A 37 -2.61 10.80 -2.13
N VAL A 38 -3.29 10.55 -3.24
CA VAL A 38 -2.83 10.89 -4.59
C VAL A 38 -3.33 12.28 -4.96
N LEU A 39 -2.41 13.18 -5.27
CA LEU A 39 -2.69 14.57 -5.66
C LEU A 39 -2.96 14.69 -7.16
N MET A 40 -2.19 13.98 -7.95
CA MET A 40 -2.23 14.09 -9.41
C MET A 40 -1.78 12.78 -10.05
N VAL A 41 -2.39 12.43 -11.18
CA VAL A 41 -1.94 11.36 -12.06
C VAL A 41 -1.89 11.90 -13.48
N GLY A 42 -0.77 11.69 -14.15
CA GLY A 42 -0.56 12.10 -15.54
C GLY A 42 -0.16 10.93 -16.43
N GLU A 43 -0.73 10.90 -17.62
CA GLU A 43 -0.38 9.98 -18.69
C GLU A 43 -0.28 10.74 -20.02
N GLY A 44 0.97 11.01 -20.45
CA GLY A 44 1.22 11.87 -21.60
C GLY A 44 0.70 13.29 -21.36
N GLU A 45 -0.21 13.74 -22.24
CA GLU A 45 -0.85 15.05 -22.16
C GLU A 45 -2.06 15.09 -21.20
N ASP A 46 -2.63 13.92 -20.89
CA ASP A 46 -3.76 13.81 -19.99
C ASP A 46 -3.31 13.87 -18.51
N VAL A 47 -3.70 14.95 -17.83
CA VAL A 47 -3.38 15.15 -16.40
C VAL A 47 -4.66 15.29 -15.61
N LYS A 48 -4.83 14.43 -14.60
CA LYS A 48 -5.92 14.49 -13.63
C LYS A 48 -5.39 15.05 -12.32
N VAL A 49 -5.90 16.19 -11.90
CA VAL A 49 -5.53 16.87 -10.65
C VAL A 49 -6.63 16.75 -9.64
N GLY A 50 -6.27 16.43 -8.39
CA GLY A 50 -7.22 16.35 -7.27
C GLY A 50 -7.45 17.70 -6.59
N THR A 51 -8.56 17.82 -5.87
CA THR A 51 -8.90 18.98 -5.03
C THR A 51 -9.20 18.55 -3.60
N PRO A 52 -8.25 18.40 -2.69
CA PRO A 52 -6.80 18.30 -2.87
C PRO A 52 -6.34 16.92 -3.38
N TYR A 53 -7.13 15.85 -3.13
CA TYR A 53 -6.81 14.48 -3.52
C TYR A 53 -7.74 13.97 -4.61
N LEU A 54 -7.19 13.11 -5.47
CA LEU A 54 -7.97 12.40 -6.49
C LEU A 54 -8.88 11.37 -5.84
N LYS A 55 -10.19 11.49 -6.07
CA LYS A 55 -11.17 10.50 -5.61
C LYS A 55 -10.94 9.16 -6.31
N GLY A 56 -10.52 8.16 -5.51
CA GLY A 56 -10.24 6.83 -6.03
C GLY A 56 -8.85 6.65 -6.66
N GLY A 57 -7.99 7.67 -6.62
CA GLY A 57 -6.59 7.52 -6.97
C GLY A 57 -5.86 6.69 -5.90
N THR A 58 -5.13 5.67 -6.31
CA THR A 58 -4.31 4.85 -5.41
C THR A 58 -2.98 4.50 -6.06
N VAL A 59 -1.92 4.55 -5.27
CA VAL A 59 -0.60 4.05 -5.65
C VAL A 59 -0.30 2.82 -4.83
N THR A 60 -0.02 1.71 -5.50
CA THR A 60 0.38 0.47 -4.87
C THR A 60 1.90 0.35 -4.92
N ALA A 61 2.50 0.06 -3.79
CA ALA A 61 3.93 -0.10 -3.66
C ALA A 61 4.27 -1.31 -2.81
N THR A 62 5.43 -1.92 -3.05
CA THR A 62 5.98 -3.00 -2.23
C THR A 62 7.13 -2.48 -1.39
N VAL A 63 7.16 -2.85 -0.11
CA VAL A 63 8.25 -2.48 0.80
C VAL A 63 9.48 -3.30 0.47
N VAL A 64 10.56 -2.65 0.04
CA VAL A 64 11.84 -3.31 -0.26
C VAL A 64 12.66 -3.49 1.01
N GLU A 65 12.85 -2.41 1.77
CA GLU A 65 13.63 -2.45 3.00
C GLU A 65 13.30 -1.29 3.95
N HIS A 66 13.63 -1.49 5.22
CA HIS A 66 13.71 -0.42 6.22
C HIS A 66 15.17 -0.12 6.52
N GLY A 67 15.49 1.15 6.65
CA GLY A 67 16.85 1.56 6.95
C GLY A 67 16.92 2.80 7.83
N ARG A 68 18.11 3.13 8.25
CA ARG A 68 18.41 4.36 9.00
C ARG A 68 19.40 5.20 8.21
N GLY A 69 19.16 6.47 8.16
CA GLY A 69 20.03 7.45 7.52
C GLY A 69 21.40 7.58 8.20
N THR A 70 22.26 8.38 7.60
CA THR A 70 23.54 8.76 8.20
C THR A 70 23.32 9.51 9.50
N LYS A 71 24.24 9.36 10.47
CA LYS A 71 24.15 10.06 11.74
C LYS A 71 24.42 11.55 11.55
N ILE A 72 23.46 12.36 12.00
CA ILE A 72 23.58 13.81 12.01
C ILE A 72 23.88 14.27 13.43
N ARG A 73 24.86 15.16 13.60
CA ARG A 73 25.10 15.82 14.88
C ARG A 73 24.12 16.98 15.02
N VAL A 74 23.25 16.89 16.02
CA VAL A 74 22.31 17.96 16.37
C VAL A 74 22.88 18.73 17.54
N LEU A 75 23.13 20.02 17.36
CA LEU A 75 23.58 20.92 18.39
C LEU A 75 22.43 21.88 18.76
N LYS A 76 21.95 21.74 19.99
CA LYS A 76 20.99 22.68 20.57
C LYS A 76 21.77 23.67 21.43
N PHE A 77 21.99 24.85 20.90
CA PHE A 77 22.74 25.91 21.58
C PHE A 77 21.86 27.14 21.76
N LYS A 78 21.85 27.70 22.99
CA LYS A 78 21.19 28.98 23.28
C LYS A 78 22.24 29.94 23.79
N ARG A 79 22.49 31.00 23.01
CA ARG A 79 23.44 32.06 23.39
C ARG A 79 22.98 32.73 24.67
N ARG A 80 23.92 33.05 25.59
CA ARG A 80 23.68 33.72 26.87
C ARG A 80 22.71 33.03 27.83
N LYS A 81 22.51 31.67 27.66
CA LYS A 81 21.62 30.90 28.52
C LYS A 81 22.29 29.66 29.11
N HIS A 82 23.62 29.56 29.02
CA HIS A 82 24.39 28.39 29.47
C HIS A 82 23.79 27.05 29.00
N HIS A 83 23.16 27.04 27.81
CA HIS A 83 22.51 25.85 27.27
C HIS A 83 23.25 25.40 26.02
N MET A 84 23.86 24.24 26.12
CA MET A 84 24.45 23.54 24.99
C MET A 84 24.19 22.04 25.14
N LYS A 85 23.46 21.45 24.21
CA LYS A 85 23.19 20.01 24.18
C LYS A 85 23.55 19.46 22.82
N GLN A 86 24.44 18.47 22.81
CA GLN A 86 24.80 17.72 21.60
C GLN A 86 24.13 16.36 21.63
N MET A 87 23.56 15.95 20.50
CA MET A 87 23.00 14.63 20.30
C MET A 87 23.21 14.15 18.87
N GLY A 88 23.27 12.84 18.69
CA GLY A 88 23.24 12.24 17.37
C GLY A 88 21.79 11.87 16.99
N HIS A 89 21.43 12.07 15.72
CA HIS A 89 20.16 11.64 15.17
C HIS A 89 20.35 10.82 13.90
N ARG A 90 19.56 9.77 13.72
CA ARG A 90 19.44 9.01 12.47
C ARG A 90 17.95 8.91 12.15
N GLN A 91 17.56 9.42 10.98
CA GLN A 91 16.18 9.33 10.51
C GLN A 91 15.95 7.92 9.95
N ASP A 92 14.92 7.26 10.45
CA ASP A 92 14.45 6.00 9.90
C ASP A 92 13.70 6.26 8.59
N TYR A 93 13.85 5.37 7.64
CA TYR A 93 13.18 5.44 6.34
C TYR A 93 12.75 4.07 5.87
N THR A 94 11.81 4.07 4.94
CA THR A 94 11.39 2.88 4.20
C THR A 94 11.68 3.09 2.72
N ARG A 95 12.26 2.09 2.06
CA ARG A 95 12.35 2.03 0.60
C ARG A 95 11.16 1.26 0.08
N ILE A 96 10.45 1.86 -0.85
CA ILE A 96 9.33 1.23 -1.54
C ILE A 96 9.59 1.21 -3.04
N GLU A 97 9.11 0.16 -3.69
CA GLU A 97 9.05 0.02 -5.14
C GLU A 97 7.60 0.21 -5.58
N ILE A 98 7.36 1.10 -6.54
CA ILE A 98 6.03 1.38 -7.07
C ILE A 98 5.65 0.28 -8.04
N THR A 99 4.64 -0.52 -7.69
CA THR A 99 4.16 -1.63 -8.52
C THR A 99 2.99 -1.25 -9.41
N GLY A 100 2.18 -0.26 -9.00
CA GLY A 100 1.04 0.16 -9.80
C GLY A 100 0.49 1.52 -9.42
N ILE A 101 -0.05 2.21 -10.41
CA ILE A 101 -0.71 3.51 -10.27
C ILE A 101 -2.13 3.38 -10.83
N ALA A 102 -3.14 3.70 -10.02
CA ALA A 102 -4.54 3.74 -10.43
C ALA A 102 -5.10 5.16 -10.25
N ALA A 103 -5.61 5.73 -11.34
CA ALA A 103 -6.22 7.06 -11.34
C ALA A 103 -7.69 7.07 -10.89
N SER A 104 -8.30 5.89 -10.74
CA SER A 104 -9.69 5.68 -10.31
C SER A 104 -9.76 4.38 -9.53
N ALA A 105 -10.50 4.35 -8.43
CA ALA A 105 -10.74 3.11 -7.71
C ALA A 105 -11.34 2.07 -8.68
N PRO A 106 -10.81 0.84 -8.73
CA PRO A 106 -11.47 -0.22 -9.46
C PRO A 106 -12.86 -0.38 -8.86
N LYS A 107 -13.93 -0.15 -9.66
CA LYS A 107 -15.27 -0.57 -9.26
C LYS A 107 -15.15 -2.04 -8.89
N LYS A 108 -15.30 -2.38 -7.60
CA LYS A 108 -15.49 -3.75 -7.17
C LYS A 108 -16.60 -4.32 -8.05
N LYS A 109 -16.25 -5.11 -9.06
CA LYS A 109 -17.24 -5.99 -9.69
C LYS A 109 -17.77 -6.83 -8.54
N ALA A 110 -19.02 -6.58 -8.16
CA ALA A 110 -19.73 -7.41 -7.23
C ALA A 110 -19.63 -8.85 -7.83
N ALA A 111 -18.86 -9.69 -7.17
CA ALA A 111 -18.86 -11.09 -7.45
C ALA A 111 -20.29 -11.55 -7.15
N LYS A 112 -21.05 -11.85 -8.20
CA LYS A 112 -22.33 -12.55 -8.05
C LYS A 112 -22.01 -13.83 -7.29
N PRO A 113 -22.71 -14.13 -6.19
CA PRO A 113 -22.55 -15.42 -5.54
C PRO A 113 -22.94 -16.48 -6.55
N LYS A 114 -21.98 -17.30 -6.95
CA LYS A 114 -22.20 -18.51 -7.71
C LYS A 114 -22.96 -19.43 -6.75
N VAL A 115 -24.27 -19.55 -6.96
CA VAL A 115 -25.11 -20.54 -6.30
C VAL A 115 -24.56 -21.88 -6.74
N GLU A 116 -23.84 -22.52 -5.86
CA GLU A 116 -23.38 -23.89 -6.01
C GLU A 116 -24.63 -24.78 -5.85
N LYS A 117 -25.11 -25.26 -6.98
CA LYS A 117 -26.14 -26.28 -7.07
C LYS A 117 -25.56 -27.56 -6.46
N LYS A 118 -25.96 -27.85 -5.25
CA LYS A 118 -25.75 -29.15 -4.59
C LYS A 118 -26.33 -30.27 -5.46
N PRO A 119 -25.54 -31.25 -5.87
CA PRO A 119 -26.14 -32.43 -6.51
C PRO A 119 -26.83 -33.25 -5.43
N GLU A 120 -28.10 -33.46 -5.66
CA GLU A 120 -29.00 -34.34 -4.95
C GLU A 120 -28.47 -35.80 -5.09
N ALA A 121 -28.18 -36.43 -3.98
CA ALA A 121 -27.82 -37.83 -3.92
C ALA A 121 -29.11 -38.67 -4.07
N PRO A 122 -29.14 -39.67 -4.94
CA PRO A 122 -30.27 -40.60 -4.97
C PRO A 122 -30.21 -41.57 -3.79
N ALA A 123 -31.36 -41.72 -3.16
CA ALA A 123 -31.59 -42.66 -2.08
C ALA A 123 -31.33 -44.10 -2.52
N PRO A 124 -30.79 -44.98 -1.66
CA PRO A 124 -30.77 -46.39 -1.93
C PRO A 124 -32.13 -47.01 -1.60
N GLU A 125 -32.68 -47.64 -2.56
CA GLU A 125 -33.88 -48.51 -2.54
C GLU A 125 -33.61 -49.73 -1.64
N VAL A 126 -34.54 -49.96 -0.73
CA VAL A 126 -34.58 -51.12 0.14
C VAL A 126 -35.17 -52.26 -0.65
N GLU A 127 -34.47 -53.34 -0.88
CA GLU A 127 -35.09 -54.63 -1.20
C GLU A 127 -34.68 -55.71 -0.20
N ALA A 128 -35.70 -56.10 0.51
CA ALA A 128 -35.72 -57.26 1.36
C ALA A 128 -35.91 -58.53 0.50
N LYS A 129 -35.25 -59.59 0.86
CA LYS A 129 -35.72 -60.98 0.82
C LYS A 129 -34.57 -61.84 1.35
N SER A 130 -34.80 -62.44 2.45
CA SER A 130 -35.45 -63.76 2.72
C SER A 130 -34.54 -64.92 2.46
N GLU A 131 -34.44 -65.67 3.52
CA GLU A 131 -34.46 -67.18 3.61
C GLU A 131 -33.12 -67.91 3.49
N THR A 132 -32.90 -68.55 4.52
CA THR A 132 -32.92 -70.00 4.81
C THR A 132 -31.52 -70.64 4.94
N GLU A 133 -31.17 -71.11 5.99
CA GLU A 133 -30.99 -72.38 6.71
C GLU A 133 -29.88 -72.38 7.71
#